data_1c91e6f63d95676b15204a03c2e0167c
#
_entry.id   1c91e6f63d95676b15204a03c2e0167c
#
_cell.length_a   1.000
_cell.length_b   1.000
_cell.length_c   1.000
_cell.angle_alpha   90.00
_cell.angle_beta   90.00
_cell.angle_gamma   90.00
#
_symmetry.space_group_name_H-M   'P 1'
#
loop_
_entity.id
_entity.type
_entity.pdbx_description
1 polymer ?
#
loop_
_entity_poly.entity_id
_entity_poly.type
_entity_poly.pdbx_seq_one_letter_code
_entity_poly.pdbx_strand_id
1 'polypeptide(L)'
;MRNNRYLRQGVLAVMGWLACAAAYAGDLVMPDPSIAPAEVVAIQLMGLKNNDLVETDFGIRQTWSFAHPKNRTVTGPFPRFAQMLKGPGYSVLLNHKSHEIRNGSGASNGKTSDEKTRRQFDVFMETVKGDILYLSWIVQKVAMGQFKDCWMTVSVSAPRPLGQSG
;
A
#
# COMPACT_ATOMS: atom_id res chain seq x y z
N MET A 1 53.18 -12.58 57.68
CA MET A 1 51.77 -12.14 57.65
C MET A 1 51.60 -11.31 56.40
N ARG A 2 51.09 -11.86 55.27
CA ARG A 2 50.92 -11.15 54.01
C ARG A 2 49.52 -11.43 53.51
N ASN A 3 48.66 -10.40 53.56
CA ASN A 3 47.31 -10.42 53.08
C ASN A 3 47.30 -10.24 51.52
N ASN A 4 46.81 -11.24 50.83
CA ASN A 4 46.61 -11.19 49.41
C ASN A 4 45.13 -10.93 49.14
N ARG A 5 44.83 -9.70 48.73
CA ARG A 5 43.48 -9.33 48.23
C ARG A 5 43.43 -9.56 46.72
N TYR A 6 42.70 -10.58 46.30
CA TYR A 6 42.40 -10.82 44.88
C TYR A 6 41.31 -9.86 44.41
N LEU A 7 41.67 -8.93 43.53
CA LEU A 7 40.73 -8.13 42.79
C LEU A 7 39.98 -9.06 41.78
N ARG A 8 38.70 -9.18 41.99
CA ARG A 8 37.80 -9.75 40.99
C ARG A 8 37.50 -8.68 39.92
N GLN A 9 38.09 -8.81 38.75
CA GLN A 9 37.70 -8.05 37.56
C GLN A 9 36.41 -8.62 37.02
N GLY A 10 35.33 -7.84 37.12
CA GLY A 10 34.04 -8.12 36.46
C GLY A 10 34.15 -7.84 34.97
N VAL A 11 34.04 -8.87 34.17
CA VAL A 11 33.89 -8.75 32.70
C VAL A 11 32.43 -8.36 32.41
N LEU A 12 32.22 -7.10 32.06
CA LEU A 12 30.93 -6.64 31.51
C LEU A 12 30.81 -7.15 30.07
N ALA A 13 29.99 -8.17 29.88
CA ALA A 13 29.59 -8.63 28.56
C ALA A 13 28.61 -7.62 27.95
N VAL A 14 29.10 -6.79 27.07
CA VAL A 14 28.25 -5.94 26.21
C VAL A 14 27.58 -6.84 25.18
N MET A 15 26.33 -7.24 25.45
CA MET A 15 25.47 -7.88 24.47
C MET A 15 25.09 -6.84 23.42
N GLY A 16 25.83 -6.82 22.31
CA GLY A 16 25.48 -6.07 21.12
C GLY A 16 24.18 -6.61 20.51
N TRP A 17 23.13 -5.81 20.56
CA TRP A 17 21.92 -6.06 19.80
C TRP A 17 22.27 -5.80 18.33
N LEU A 18 22.52 -6.88 17.56
CA LEU A 18 22.44 -6.81 16.11
C LEU A 18 20.97 -6.55 15.77
N ALA A 19 20.61 -5.30 15.52
CA ALA A 19 19.42 -4.96 14.80
C ALA A 19 19.56 -5.57 13.40
N CYS A 20 18.89 -6.70 13.18
CA CYS A 20 18.72 -7.28 11.86
C CYS A 20 17.88 -6.27 11.07
N ALA A 21 18.54 -5.34 10.36
CA ALA A 21 17.91 -4.57 9.31
C ALA A 21 17.49 -5.61 8.26
N ALA A 22 16.20 -6.02 8.30
CA ALA A 22 15.61 -6.77 7.22
C ALA A 22 15.82 -5.90 5.96
N ALA A 23 16.75 -6.32 5.12
CA ALA A 23 16.85 -5.80 3.77
C ALA A 23 15.47 -6.02 3.16
N TYR A 24 14.76 -4.95 2.89
CA TYR A 24 13.60 -4.99 2.01
C TYR A 24 14.15 -5.42 0.63
N ALA A 25 14.25 -6.72 0.43
CA ALA A 25 14.42 -7.28 -0.89
C ALA A 25 13.21 -6.77 -1.69
N GLY A 26 13.47 -6.09 -2.81
CA GLY A 26 12.47 -5.40 -3.59
C GLY A 26 11.48 -6.29 -4.33
N ASP A 27 10.97 -7.34 -3.67
CA ASP A 27 9.97 -8.23 -4.25
C ASP A 27 8.57 -7.63 -4.10
N LEU A 28 7.84 -7.61 -5.21
CA LEU A 28 6.45 -7.19 -5.21
C LEU A 28 5.60 -8.19 -4.41
N VAL A 29 4.72 -7.67 -3.57
CA VAL A 29 3.64 -8.47 -3.02
C VAL A 29 2.69 -8.82 -4.16
N MET A 30 2.44 -10.10 -4.36
CA MET A 30 1.57 -10.59 -5.42
C MET A 30 0.16 -10.86 -4.88
N PRO A 31 -0.88 -10.75 -5.72
CA PRO A 31 -2.25 -11.08 -5.32
C PRO A 31 -2.36 -12.54 -4.85
N ASP A 32 -2.97 -12.70 -3.67
CA ASP A 32 -3.28 -14.00 -3.06
C ASP A 32 -4.71 -13.96 -2.48
N PRO A 33 -5.49 -15.05 -2.55
CA PRO A 33 -6.86 -15.11 -2.02
C PRO A 33 -6.97 -14.84 -0.50
N SER A 34 -5.89 -15.05 0.26
CA SER A 34 -5.85 -14.79 1.71
C SER A 34 -5.73 -13.31 2.06
N ILE A 35 -5.29 -12.45 1.12
CA ILE A 35 -5.12 -11.02 1.36
C ILE A 35 -6.51 -10.35 1.44
N ALA A 36 -6.77 -9.71 2.57
CA ALA A 36 -8.05 -9.03 2.81
C ALA A 36 -8.23 -7.79 1.90
N PRO A 37 -9.48 -7.41 1.55
CA PRO A 37 -9.72 -6.30 0.62
C PRO A 37 -9.15 -4.95 1.09
N ALA A 38 -9.18 -4.65 2.39
CA ALA A 38 -8.57 -3.43 2.93
C ALA A 38 -7.04 -3.48 2.86
N GLU A 39 -6.46 -4.65 3.04
CA GLU A 39 -5.02 -4.87 2.94
C GLU A 39 -4.51 -4.68 1.50
N VAL A 40 -5.28 -5.10 0.48
CA VAL A 40 -4.97 -4.79 -0.93
C VAL A 40 -4.84 -3.29 -1.15
N VAL A 41 -5.76 -2.49 -0.61
CA VAL A 41 -5.70 -1.03 -0.72
C VAL A 41 -4.49 -0.47 0.02
N ALA A 42 -4.21 -0.98 1.22
CA ALA A 42 -3.06 -0.56 2.02
C ALA A 42 -1.72 -0.85 1.33
N ILE A 43 -1.56 -2.05 0.75
CA ILE A 43 -0.35 -2.43 -0.01
C ILE A 43 -0.12 -1.46 -1.18
N GLN A 44 -1.16 -1.14 -1.95
CA GLN A 44 -1.05 -0.24 -3.09
C GLN A 44 -0.73 1.20 -2.64
N LEU A 45 -1.42 1.72 -1.62
CA LEU A 45 -1.18 3.07 -1.10
C LEU A 45 0.21 3.21 -0.47
N MET A 46 0.67 2.19 0.26
CA MET A 46 2.03 2.17 0.81
C MET A 46 3.08 2.14 -0.30
N GLY A 47 2.84 1.37 -1.36
CA GLY A 47 3.70 1.38 -2.55
C GLY A 47 3.77 2.77 -3.19
N LEU A 48 2.63 3.42 -3.45
CA LEU A 48 2.57 4.76 -4.04
C LEU A 48 3.21 5.83 -3.14
N LYS A 49 3.03 5.72 -1.82
CA LYS A 49 3.67 6.61 -0.85
C LYS A 49 5.21 6.53 -0.91
N ASN A 50 5.73 5.36 -1.16
CA ASN A 50 7.17 5.07 -1.20
C ASN A 50 7.59 4.68 -2.63
N ASN A 51 7.10 5.40 -3.64
CA ASN A 51 7.17 4.97 -5.04
C ASN A 51 8.57 4.57 -5.50
N ASP A 52 9.57 5.35 -5.12
CA ASP A 52 10.94 5.21 -5.61
C ASP A 52 11.92 4.76 -4.50
N LEU A 53 11.41 4.24 -3.38
CA LEU A 53 12.24 3.88 -2.22
C LEU A 53 13.19 2.70 -2.50
N VAL A 54 12.74 1.71 -3.27
CA VAL A 54 13.52 0.51 -3.63
C VAL A 54 14.19 0.71 -4.97
N GLU A 55 13.41 1.05 -5.98
CA GLU A 55 13.83 1.38 -7.33
C GLU A 55 12.77 2.28 -7.98
N THR A 56 13.13 2.94 -9.08
CA THR A 56 12.21 3.82 -9.81
C THR A 56 10.92 3.09 -10.17
N ASP A 57 9.78 3.71 -9.86
CA ASP A 57 8.44 3.20 -10.15
C ASP A 57 8.07 1.88 -9.44
N PHE A 58 8.78 1.49 -8.39
CA PHE A 58 8.44 0.29 -7.61
C PHE A 58 7.00 0.34 -7.11
N GLY A 59 6.56 1.47 -6.55
CA GLY A 59 5.19 1.64 -6.05
C GLY A 59 4.15 1.57 -7.15
N ILE A 60 4.43 2.11 -8.34
CA ILE A 60 3.56 1.97 -9.51
C ILE A 60 3.47 0.50 -9.93
N ARG A 61 4.59 -0.25 -9.94
CA ARG A 61 4.57 -1.71 -10.21
C ARG A 61 3.77 -2.48 -9.17
N GLN A 62 3.97 -2.17 -7.88
CA GLN A 62 3.19 -2.76 -6.80
C GLN A 62 1.68 -2.50 -6.98
N THR A 63 1.32 -1.29 -7.35
CA THR A 63 -0.09 -0.94 -7.62
C THR A 63 -0.63 -1.69 -8.84
N TRP A 64 0.17 -1.83 -9.89
CA TRP A 64 -0.20 -2.59 -11.09
C TRP A 64 -0.38 -4.09 -10.82
N SER A 65 0.41 -4.69 -9.92
CA SER A 65 0.26 -6.10 -9.59
C SER A 65 -1.14 -6.43 -9.09
N PHE A 66 -1.77 -5.51 -8.35
CA PHE A 66 -3.15 -5.62 -7.85
C PHE A 66 -4.22 -5.00 -8.76
N ALA A 67 -3.87 -4.54 -9.97
CA ALA A 67 -4.87 -4.05 -10.92
C ALA A 67 -5.70 -5.23 -11.46
N HIS A 68 -7.02 -5.20 -11.21
CA HIS A 68 -7.96 -6.24 -11.67
C HIS A 68 -7.90 -6.38 -13.21
N PRO A 69 -8.07 -7.57 -13.80
CA PRO A 69 -8.09 -7.74 -15.25
C PRO A 69 -9.00 -6.74 -15.99
N LYS A 70 -10.21 -6.48 -15.46
CA LYS A 70 -11.11 -5.44 -16.00
C LYS A 70 -10.51 -4.03 -15.96
N ASN A 71 -9.75 -3.69 -14.93
CA ASN A 71 -9.07 -2.41 -14.84
C ASN A 71 -7.95 -2.32 -15.88
N ARG A 72 -7.16 -3.38 -16.04
CA ARG A 72 -6.07 -3.44 -17.03
C ARG A 72 -6.56 -3.25 -18.46
N THR A 73 -7.79 -3.70 -18.80
CA THR A 73 -8.37 -3.48 -20.15
C THR A 73 -8.67 -2.00 -20.40
N VAL A 74 -8.96 -1.21 -19.37
CA VAL A 74 -9.27 0.22 -19.47
C VAL A 74 -8.00 1.07 -19.40
N THR A 75 -7.12 0.78 -18.45
CA THR A 75 -5.91 1.57 -18.22
C THR A 75 -4.76 1.23 -19.17
N GLY A 76 -4.89 0.11 -19.90
CA GLY A 76 -3.90 -0.37 -20.88
C GLY A 76 -2.75 -1.12 -20.25
N PRO A 77 -1.69 -1.40 -21.04
CA PRO A 77 -0.51 -2.10 -20.53
C PRO A 77 0.25 -1.24 -19.50
N PHE A 78 1.12 -1.89 -18.73
CA PHE A 78 1.90 -1.22 -17.66
C PHE A 78 2.51 0.14 -18.05
N PRO A 79 3.19 0.32 -19.20
CA PRO A 79 3.76 1.63 -19.55
C PRO A 79 2.71 2.75 -19.62
N ARG A 80 1.51 2.47 -20.15
CA ARG A 80 0.42 3.44 -20.20
C ARG A 80 -0.14 3.73 -18.81
N PHE A 81 -0.30 2.70 -17.99
CA PHE A 81 -0.70 2.86 -16.58
C PHE A 81 0.29 3.72 -15.80
N ALA A 82 1.59 3.47 -15.97
CA ALA A 82 2.64 4.27 -15.33
C ALA A 82 2.61 5.74 -15.77
N GLN A 83 2.44 6.00 -17.08
CA GLN A 83 2.28 7.36 -17.58
C GLN A 83 1.03 8.05 -17.01
N MET A 84 -0.08 7.33 -16.89
CA MET A 84 -1.32 7.87 -16.28
C MET A 84 -1.08 8.28 -14.83
N LEU A 85 -0.41 7.45 -14.03
CA LEU A 85 -0.10 7.78 -12.63
C LEU A 85 0.90 8.94 -12.49
N LYS A 86 1.82 9.11 -13.42
CA LYS A 86 2.74 10.25 -13.47
C LYS A 86 2.10 11.52 -14.04
N GLY A 87 0.95 11.38 -14.68
CA GLY A 87 0.21 12.50 -15.28
C GLY A 87 -0.48 13.40 -14.22
N PRO A 88 -0.95 14.59 -14.63
CA PRO A 88 -1.45 15.61 -13.71
C PRO A 88 -2.67 15.17 -12.91
N GLY A 89 -3.44 14.19 -13.40
CA GLY A 89 -4.64 13.69 -12.71
C GLY A 89 -4.35 12.81 -11.51
N TYR A 90 -3.19 12.12 -11.45
CA TYR A 90 -2.89 11.13 -10.43
C TYR A 90 -1.50 11.25 -9.80
N SER A 91 -0.62 12.12 -10.29
CA SER A 91 0.76 12.27 -9.77
C SER A 91 0.81 12.65 -8.29
N VAL A 92 -0.23 13.27 -7.78
CA VAL A 92 -0.37 13.60 -6.35
C VAL A 92 -0.43 12.37 -5.44
N LEU A 93 -0.70 11.17 -5.99
CA LEU A 93 -0.68 9.91 -5.25
C LEU A 93 0.74 9.42 -4.99
N LEU A 94 1.70 9.84 -5.83
CA LEU A 94 3.09 9.42 -5.73
C LEU A 94 3.79 10.21 -4.61
N ASN A 95 4.51 9.49 -3.75
CA ASN A 95 5.29 10.07 -2.66
C ASN A 95 4.47 11.00 -1.74
N HIS A 96 3.17 10.70 -1.55
CA HIS A 96 2.30 11.46 -0.66
C HIS A 96 2.75 11.34 0.81
N LYS A 97 2.34 12.30 1.67
CA LYS A 97 2.80 12.38 3.06
C LYS A 97 2.16 11.30 3.94
N SER A 98 0.83 11.19 3.90
CA SER A 98 0.06 10.24 4.72
C SER A 98 -1.25 9.85 4.04
N HIS A 99 -1.88 8.77 4.49
CA HIS A 99 -3.22 8.38 4.07
C HIS A 99 -3.97 7.67 5.19
N GLU A 100 -5.28 7.72 5.11
CA GLU A 100 -6.22 7.00 5.95
C GLU A 100 -7.20 6.24 5.06
N ILE A 101 -7.47 4.97 5.40
CA ILE A 101 -8.42 4.10 4.68
C ILE A 101 -9.61 3.89 5.60
N ARG A 102 -10.82 4.22 5.12
CA ARG A 102 -12.08 3.96 5.81
C ARG A 102 -12.98 3.07 4.96
N ASN A 103 -13.85 2.30 5.59
CA ASN A 103 -14.90 1.62 4.85
C ASN A 103 -15.78 2.66 4.15
N GLY A 104 -15.97 2.50 2.84
CA GLY A 104 -16.74 3.45 2.05
C GLY A 104 -18.23 3.38 2.39
N SER A 105 -18.90 4.53 2.35
CA SER A 105 -20.35 4.67 2.60
C SER A 105 -21.23 3.95 1.57
N GLY A 106 -20.65 3.51 0.44
CA GLY A 106 -21.32 2.62 -0.53
C GLY A 106 -21.23 1.14 -0.19
N ALA A 107 -20.56 0.78 0.92
CA ALA A 107 -20.60 -0.58 1.47
C ALA A 107 -21.98 -0.80 2.09
N SER A 108 -22.97 -1.12 1.26
CA SER A 108 -24.27 -1.50 1.74
C SER A 108 -24.19 -2.80 2.56
N ASN A 109 -25.13 -2.99 3.46
CA ASN A 109 -25.11 -3.96 4.57
C ASN A 109 -25.19 -5.46 4.18
N GLY A 110 -24.37 -5.94 3.25
CA GLY A 110 -24.14 -7.38 3.01
C GLY A 110 -25.29 -8.16 2.39
N LYS A 111 -26.26 -7.49 1.73
CA LYS A 111 -27.50 -8.15 1.28
C LYS A 111 -27.56 -8.54 -0.21
N THR A 112 -26.61 -8.10 -1.03
CA THR A 112 -26.58 -8.47 -2.45
C THR A 112 -25.36 -9.34 -2.78
N SER A 113 -25.46 -10.17 -3.84
CA SER A 113 -24.36 -11.01 -4.32
C SER A 113 -23.11 -10.21 -4.68
N ASP A 114 -23.27 -8.97 -5.14
CA ASP A 114 -22.19 -8.05 -5.46
C ASP A 114 -21.35 -7.65 -4.25
N GLU A 115 -21.98 -7.54 -3.07
CA GLU A 115 -21.26 -7.15 -1.85
C GLU A 115 -20.30 -8.21 -1.33
N LYS A 116 -20.55 -9.48 -1.62
CA LYS A 116 -19.64 -10.57 -1.25
C LYS A 116 -18.34 -10.53 -2.04
N THR A 117 -18.37 -9.94 -3.22
CA THR A 117 -17.27 -9.93 -4.19
C THR A 117 -16.72 -8.55 -4.49
N ARG A 118 -17.32 -7.47 -3.97
CA ARG A 118 -16.91 -6.08 -4.21
C ARG A 118 -16.91 -5.28 -2.92
N ARG A 119 -15.88 -4.43 -2.73
CA ARG A 119 -15.74 -3.51 -1.59
C ARG A 119 -15.32 -2.15 -2.08
N GLN A 120 -15.85 -1.11 -1.44
CA GLN A 120 -15.43 0.27 -1.62
C GLN A 120 -14.77 0.76 -0.34
N PHE A 121 -13.71 1.52 -0.52
CA PHE A 121 -13.01 2.23 0.54
C PHE A 121 -12.95 3.70 0.21
N ASP A 122 -13.13 4.53 1.23
CA ASP A 122 -12.89 5.96 1.18
C ASP A 122 -11.46 6.20 1.65
N VAL A 123 -10.65 6.80 0.80
CA VAL A 123 -9.25 7.12 1.08
C VAL A 123 -9.10 8.61 1.24
N PHE A 124 -8.57 9.01 2.37
CA PHE A 124 -8.17 10.39 2.66
C PHE A 124 -6.66 10.46 2.63
N MET A 125 -6.12 11.35 1.82
CA MET A 125 -4.69 11.43 1.57
C MET A 125 -4.19 12.86 1.79
N GLU A 126 -3.09 12.99 2.50
CA GLU A 126 -2.38 14.26 2.64
C GLU A 126 -1.20 14.30 1.67
N THR A 127 -1.16 15.32 0.83
CA THR A 127 -0.03 15.56 -0.06
C THR A 127 1.16 16.13 0.69
N VAL A 128 2.34 16.14 0.08
CA VAL A 128 3.53 16.81 0.66
C VAL A 128 3.35 18.33 0.82
N LYS A 129 2.38 18.91 0.13
CA LYS A 129 2.03 20.34 0.24
C LYS A 129 1.00 20.63 1.33
N GLY A 130 0.46 19.58 1.99
CA GLY A 130 -0.57 19.71 3.02
C GLY A 130 -2.01 19.71 2.50
N ASP A 131 -2.24 19.53 1.19
CA ASP A 131 -3.60 19.39 0.66
C ASP A 131 -4.19 18.06 1.09
N ILE A 132 -5.46 18.08 1.52
CA ILE A 132 -6.22 16.86 1.83
C ILE A 132 -7.05 16.48 0.61
N LEU A 133 -6.84 15.29 0.13
CA LEU A 133 -7.54 14.73 -1.02
C LEU A 133 -8.41 13.55 -0.59
N TYR A 134 -9.54 13.39 -1.27
CA TYR A 134 -10.43 12.24 -1.16
C TYR A 134 -10.42 11.43 -2.44
N LEU A 135 -10.40 10.09 -2.29
CA LEU A 135 -10.54 9.13 -3.38
C LEU A 135 -11.50 8.01 -2.97
N SER A 136 -12.29 7.54 -3.89
CA SER A 136 -13.02 6.27 -3.76
C SER A 136 -12.20 5.17 -4.39
N TRP A 137 -11.91 4.11 -3.63
CA TRP A 137 -11.11 2.95 -4.05
C TRP A 137 -11.96 1.71 -4.05
N ILE A 138 -12.10 1.05 -5.18
CA ILE A 138 -12.97 -0.11 -5.32
C ILE A 138 -12.15 -1.34 -5.67
N VAL A 139 -12.28 -2.38 -4.84
CA VAL A 139 -11.68 -3.70 -5.06
C VAL A 139 -12.79 -4.72 -5.32
N GLN A 140 -12.47 -5.73 -6.12
CA GLN A 140 -13.38 -6.81 -6.46
C GLN A 140 -12.61 -8.13 -6.52
N LYS A 141 -13.28 -9.22 -6.13
CA LYS A 141 -12.75 -10.59 -6.33
C LYS A 141 -12.72 -10.92 -7.82
N VAL A 142 -11.62 -11.53 -8.25
CA VAL A 142 -11.50 -12.06 -9.62
C VAL A 142 -12.29 -13.35 -9.72
N ALA A 143 -13.19 -13.46 -10.69
CA ALA A 143 -14.08 -14.61 -10.83
C ALA A 143 -13.39 -15.85 -11.41
N MET A 144 -12.37 -15.69 -12.26
CA MET A 144 -11.71 -16.78 -12.97
C MET A 144 -10.27 -16.46 -13.37
N GLY A 145 -9.53 -17.47 -13.79
CA GLY A 145 -8.14 -17.34 -14.27
C GLY A 145 -7.12 -17.39 -13.13
N GLN A 146 -5.90 -16.93 -13.41
CA GLN A 146 -4.75 -17.03 -12.52
C GLN A 146 -4.98 -16.38 -11.14
N PHE A 147 -5.74 -15.28 -11.09
CA PHE A 147 -6.02 -14.52 -9.86
C PHE A 147 -7.40 -14.83 -9.27
N LYS A 148 -7.97 -16.01 -9.60
CA LYS A 148 -9.29 -16.38 -9.07
C LYS A 148 -9.33 -16.23 -7.56
N ASP A 149 -10.43 -15.65 -7.06
CA ASP A 149 -10.72 -15.37 -5.64
C ASP A 149 -9.81 -14.32 -4.97
N CYS A 150 -8.78 -13.79 -5.66
CA CYS A 150 -7.99 -12.67 -5.17
C CYS A 150 -8.79 -11.37 -5.22
N TRP A 151 -8.67 -10.55 -4.19
CA TRP A 151 -9.14 -9.18 -4.21
C TRP A 151 -8.19 -8.31 -5.04
N MET A 152 -8.72 -7.59 -6.00
CA MET A 152 -7.93 -6.72 -6.89
C MET A 152 -8.69 -5.42 -7.19
N THR A 153 -7.96 -4.34 -7.48
CA THR A 153 -8.54 -3.01 -7.72
C THR A 153 -9.17 -2.91 -9.10
N VAL A 154 -10.47 -2.62 -9.14
CA VAL A 154 -11.22 -2.39 -10.39
C VAL A 154 -11.30 -0.92 -10.76
N SER A 155 -11.30 -0.01 -9.77
CA SER A 155 -11.45 1.42 -10.03
C SER A 155 -10.91 2.26 -8.87
N VAL A 156 -10.31 3.39 -9.22
CA VAL A 156 -9.95 4.47 -8.31
C VAL A 156 -10.48 5.76 -8.91
N SER A 157 -11.23 6.55 -8.13
CA SER A 157 -11.72 7.85 -8.60
C SER A 157 -10.58 8.85 -8.80
N ALA A 158 -10.81 9.88 -9.60
CA ALA A 158 -9.91 11.03 -9.59
C ALA A 158 -9.82 11.63 -8.18
N PRO A 159 -8.62 12.08 -7.73
CA PRO A 159 -8.46 12.78 -6.47
C PRO A 159 -9.32 14.04 -6.42
N ARG A 160 -10.04 14.26 -5.31
CA ARG A 160 -10.85 15.46 -5.09
C ARG A 160 -10.35 16.21 -3.86
N PRO A 161 -10.01 17.51 -3.96
CA PRO A 161 -9.60 18.30 -2.82
C PRO A 161 -10.73 18.40 -1.78
N LEU A 162 -10.38 18.26 -0.49
CA LEU A 162 -11.29 18.52 0.65
C LEU A 162 -10.88 19.75 1.46
N GLY A 163 -9.65 20.22 1.33
CA GLY A 163 -9.08 21.33 2.08
C GLY A 163 -7.59 21.16 2.30
N GLN A 164 -7.03 22.02 3.15
CA GLN A 164 -5.65 21.92 3.62
C GLN A 164 -5.65 21.49 5.08
N SER A 165 -4.64 20.73 5.48
CA SER A 165 -4.38 20.49 6.91
C SER A 165 -3.91 21.79 7.56
N GLY A 166 -4.63 22.25 8.58
CA GLY A 166 -4.27 23.42 9.38
C GLY A 166 -3.07 23.16 10.28
#